data_25350949f18f3d91b74196dbe4e2d0f5
#
_entry.id   25350949f18f3d91b74196dbe4e2d0f5
#
_cell.length_a   1.000
_cell.length_b   1.000
_cell.length_c   1.000
_cell.angle_alpha   90.00
_cell.angle_beta   90.00
_cell.angle_gamma   90.00
#
_symmetry.space_group_name_H-M   'P 1'
#
loop_
_entity.id
_entity.type
_entity.pdbx_description
1 polymer ?
#
loop_
_entity_poly.entity_id
_entity_poly.type
_entity_poly.pdbx_seq_one_letter_code
_entity_poly.pdbx_strand_id
1 'polypeptide(L)'
;MLKDMVDARGFVIYTDGSKTDLLGVPNEILKHDGAVSWRGAEAMLRGALERSLAEVAVAITGFAGAGAPGEEPGLVFIAVGRRGEDAQVQEHHFGDVGRAEVRLRCLRTALNMLLNIL
;
A
#
# COMPACT_ATOMS: atom_id res chain seq x y z
N MET A 1 -2.83 -20.05 20.52
CA MET A 1 -3.01 -20.46 19.12
C MET A 1 -2.63 -19.31 18.21
N LEU A 2 -2.14 -19.60 17.03
CA LEU A 2 -1.68 -18.58 16.09
C LEU A 2 -2.76 -17.52 15.81
N LYS A 3 -4.02 -17.94 15.63
CA LYS A 3 -5.12 -17.03 15.38
C LYS A 3 -5.34 -15.98 16.49
N ASP A 4 -4.92 -16.28 17.70
CA ASP A 4 -5.05 -15.36 18.83
C ASP A 4 -3.91 -14.34 18.86
N MET A 5 -2.88 -14.55 18.04
CA MET A 5 -1.72 -13.66 17.93
C MET A 5 -1.79 -12.78 16.70
N VAL A 6 -2.78 -12.97 15.82
CA VAL A 6 -2.91 -12.24 14.57
C VAL A 6 -4.17 -11.40 14.58
N ASP A 7 -4.00 -10.08 14.41
CA ASP A 7 -5.10 -9.17 14.11
C ASP A 7 -5.09 -8.94 12.60
N ALA A 8 -6.02 -9.61 11.90
CA ALA A 8 -6.09 -9.54 10.45
C ALA A 8 -7.18 -8.57 10.02
N ARG A 9 -6.79 -7.45 9.45
CA ARG A 9 -7.69 -6.43 8.90
C ARG A 9 -7.25 -6.03 7.52
N GLY A 10 -8.22 -5.74 6.66
CA GLY A 10 -7.96 -5.22 5.33
C GLY A 10 -8.79 -3.97 5.06
N PHE A 11 -8.19 -3.03 4.34
CA PHE A 11 -8.85 -1.81 3.88
C PHE A 11 -8.74 -1.75 2.36
N VAL A 12 -9.88 -1.68 1.67
CA VAL A 12 -9.92 -1.47 0.22
C VAL A 12 -10.47 -0.07 -0.01
N ILE A 13 -9.65 0.79 -0.60
CA ILE A 13 -9.89 2.22 -0.62
C ILE A 13 -9.78 2.74 -2.05
N TYR A 14 -10.87 3.32 -2.55
CA TYR A 14 -10.93 3.81 -3.92
C TYR A 14 -10.81 5.34 -4.03
N THR A 15 -11.27 6.08 -3.02
CA THR A 15 -11.29 7.54 -3.07
C THR A 15 -10.29 8.14 -2.09
N ASP A 16 -9.85 9.37 -2.35
CA ASP A 16 -8.96 10.10 -1.44
C ASP A 16 -9.65 10.37 -0.10
N GLY A 17 -10.96 10.67 -0.12
CA GLY A 17 -11.73 10.82 1.11
C GLY A 17 -11.72 9.57 1.97
N SER A 18 -11.86 8.39 1.36
CA SER A 18 -11.76 7.10 2.07
C SER A 18 -10.38 6.88 2.67
N LYS A 19 -9.32 7.29 1.97
CA LYS A 19 -7.95 7.19 2.51
C LYS A 19 -7.79 8.02 3.77
N THR A 20 -8.33 9.24 3.77
CA THR A 20 -8.31 10.10 4.95
C THR A 20 -9.18 9.55 6.07
N ASP A 21 -10.42 9.17 5.77
CA ASP A 21 -11.40 8.71 6.77
C ASP A 21 -11.01 7.39 7.41
N LEU A 22 -10.57 6.42 6.62
CA LEU A 22 -10.29 5.06 7.10
C LEU A 22 -8.85 4.89 7.58
N LEU A 23 -7.90 5.54 6.96
CA LEU A 23 -6.48 5.37 7.26
C LEU A 23 -5.81 6.64 7.79
N GLY A 24 -6.52 7.76 7.84
CA GLY A 24 -5.96 9.00 8.34
C GLY A 24 -4.86 9.58 7.45
N VAL A 25 -4.86 9.25 6.17
CA VAL A 25 -3.88 9.82 5.24
C VAL A 25 -4.09 11.33 5.14
N PRO A 26 -3.07 12.15 5.43
CA PRO A 26 -3.22 13.60 5.37
C PRO A 26 -3.60 14.08 3.97
N ASN A 27 -4.56 14.99 3.89
CA ASN A 27 -4.99 15.58 2.62
C ASN A 27 -3.83 16.24 1.87
N GLU A 28 -2.88 16.80 2.58
CA GLU A 28 -1.70 17.43 1.98
C GLU A 28 -0.88 16.47 1.16
N ILE A 29 -0.69 15.23 1.65
CA ILE A 29 0.02 14.18 0.91
C ILE A 29 -0.74 13.85 -0.36
N LEU A 30 -2.07 13.69 -0.26
CA LEU A 30 -2.89 13.36 -1.42
C LEU A 30 -2.89 14.46 -2.47
N LYS A 31 -2.85 15.73 -2.06
CA LYS A 31 -2.83 16.87 -2.98
C LYS A 31 -1.48 17.08 -3.65
N HIS A 32 -0.37 16.96 -2.91
CA HIS A 32 0.97 17.24 -3.41
C HIS A 32 1.62 16.04 -4.08
N ASP A 33 1.55 14.88 -3.46
CA ASP A 33 2.24 13.68 -3.93
C ASP A 33 1.30 12.73 -4.66
N GLY A 34 0.00 12.84 -4.43
CA GLY A 34 -0.98 11.87 -4.90
C GLY A 34 -0.97 10.58 -4.08
N ALA A 35 -2.02 9.78 -4.25
CA ALA A 35 -2.11 8.49 -3.56
C ALA A 35 -1.08 7.50 -4.08
N VAL A 36 -0.82 7.50 -5.39
CA VAL A 36 0.17 6.64 -6.03
C VAL A 36 1.53 7.32 -5.94
N SER A 37 2.18 7.17 -4.81
CA SER A 37 3.46 7.81 -4.49
C SER A 37 4.12 7.09 -3.32
N TRP A 38 5.39 7.38 -3.12
CA TRP A 38 6.14 6.89 -1.98
C TRP A 38 5.48 7.31 -0.65
N ARG A 39 5.16 8.60 -0.54
CA ARG A 39 4.52 9.16 0.67
C ARG A 39 3.10 8.64 0.86
N GLY A 40 2.36 8.44 -0.23
CA GLY A 40 1.02 7.87 -0.18
C GLY A 40 1.04 6.46 0.39
N ALA A 41 1.92 5.60 -0.10
CA ALA A 41 2.07 4.24 0.39
C ALA A 41 2.49 4.20 1.87
N GLU A 42 3.48 5.01 2.24
CA GLU A 42 3.93 5.09 3.64
C GLU A 42 2.82 5.55 4.57
N ALA A 43 2.08 6.59 4.19
CA ALA A 43 0.98 7.12 5.00
C ALA A 43 -0.15 6.09 5.16
N MET A 44 -0.46 5.34 4.10
CA MET A 44 -1.45 4.26 4.17
C MET A 44 -1.00 3.15 5.12
N LEU A 45 0.28 2.77 5.06
CA LEU A 45 0.85 1.78 5.95
C LEU A 45 0.74 2.21 7.43
N ARG A 46 1.13 3.43 7.72
CA ARG A 46 1.04 3.98 9.09
C ARG A 46 -0.40 4.02 9.58
N GLY A 47 -1.31 4.45 8.72
CA GLY A 47 -2.74 4.46 9.06
C GLY A 47 -3.28 3.08 9.36
N ALA A 48 -2.90 2.07 8.60
CA ALA A 48 -3.30 0.69 8.84
C ALA A 48 -2.78 0.16 10.18
N LEU A 49 -1.51 0.45 10.52
CA LEU A 49 -0.94 0.06 11.81
C LEU A 49 -1.60 0.79 12.98
N GLU A 50 -1.88 2.09 12.84
CA GLU A 50 -2.53 2.88 13.89
C GLU A 50 -3.97 2.44 14.17
N ARG A 51 -4.67 1.91 13.15
CA ARG A 51 -6.07 1.52 13.22
C ARG A 51 -6.28 0.02 13.39
N SER A 52 -5.23 -0.69 13.76
CA SER A 52 -5.28 -2.13 14.00
C SER A 52 -4.38 -2.49 15.17
N LEU A 53 -4.45 -3.75 15.60
CA LEU A 53 -3.55 -4.32 16.59
C LEU A 53 -2.40 -5.09 15.94
N ALA A 54 -2.29 -5.04 14.62
CA ALA A 54 -1.28 -5.77 13.87
C ALA A 54 0.12 -5.27 14.20
N GLU A 55 1.07 -6.19 14.21
CA GLU A 55 2.49 -5.87 14.38
C GLU A 55 3.17 -5.55 13.06
N VAL A 56 2.64 -6.07 11.96
CA VAL A 56 3.13 -5.82 10.61
C VAL A 56 1.98 -5.48 9.69
N ALA A 57 2.25 -4.68 8.67
CA ALA A 57 1.27 -4.32 7.66
C ALA A 57 1.91 -4.16 6.29
N VAL A 58 1.06 -4.22 5.27
CA VAL A 58 1.41 -3.95 3.87
C VAL A 58 0.43 -2.91 3.34
N ALA A 59 0.93 -1.95 2.58
CA ALA A 59 0.11 -1.03 1.81
C ALA A 59 0.55 -1.07 0.35
N ILE A 60 -0.42 -1.13 -0.55
CA ILE A 60 -0.17 -1.15 -2.00
C ILE A 60 -1.04 -0.08 -2.64
N THR A 61 -0.41 0.77 -3.44
CA THR A 61 -1.11 1.78 -4.22
C THR A 61 -0.50 1.84 -5.62
N GLY A 62 -1.34 1.97 -6.65
CA GLY A 62 -0.83 1.95 -8.01
C GLY A 62 -1.91 2.04 -9.08
N PHE A 63 -1.45 2.05 -10.32
CA PHE A 63 -2.28 2.04 -11.52
C PHE A 63 -2.22 0.66 -12.17
N ALA A 64 -3.19 -0.19 -11.86
CA ALA A 64 -3.18 -1.59 -12.29
C ALA A 64 -3.50 -1.78 -13.77
N GLY A 65 -4.27 -0.89 -14.36
CA GLY A 65 -4.67 -0.98 -15.77
C GLY A 65 -4.53 0.33 -16.50
N ALA A 66 -4.99 0.37 -17.73
CA ALA A 66 -5.05 1.61 -18.53
C ALA A 66 -5.90 2.61 -17.76
N GLY A 67 -5.32 3.74 -17.41
CA GLY A 67 -5.95 4.76 -16.61
C GLY A 67 -6.18 6.06 -17.38
N ALA A 68 -6.37 7.14 -16.65
CA ALA A 68 -6.50 8.48 -17.21
C ALA A 68 -5.17 8.94 -17.83
N PRO A 69 -5.22 9.95 -18.73
CA PRO A 69 -3.99 10.55 -19.26
C PRO A 69 -3.04 10.97 -18.12
N GLY A 70 -1.77 10.65 -18.26
CA GLY A 70 -0.75 10.96 -17.25
C GLY A 70 -0.55 9.87 -16.21
N GLU A 71 -1.42 8.85 -16.15
CA GLU A 71 -1.24 7.70 -15.28
C GLU A 71 -0.42 6.62 -16.00
N GLU A 72 0.63 6.17 -15.36
CA GLU A 72 1.50 5.11 -15.92
C GLU A 72 0.92 3.75 -15.54
N PRO A 73 0.44 2.92 -16.50
CA PRO A 73 -0.02 1.57 -16.19
C PRO A 73 1.10 0.74 -15.58
N GLY A 74 0.82 0.07 -14.46
CA GLY A 74 1.79 -0.78 -13.79
C GLY A 74 2.73 -0.07 -12.82
N LEU A 75 2.62 1.24 -12.67
CA LEU A 75 3.34 1.95 -11.62
C LEU A 75 2.70 1.63 -10.28
N VAL A 76 3.48 1.08 -9.35
CA VAL A 76 3.01 0.62 -8.05
C VAL A 76 4.03 0.99 -6.97
N PHE A 77 3.51 1.42 -5.83
CA PHE A 77 4.30 1.61 -4.61
C PHE A 77 3.82 0.60 -3.58
N ILE A 78 4.75 -0.13 -3.00
CA ILE A 78 4.48 -1.15 -1.99
C ILE A 78 5.25 -0.80 -0.73
N ALA A 79 4.53 -0.63 0.37
CA ALA A 79 5.10 -0.35 1.68
C ALA A 79 4.88 -1.53 2.61
N VAL A 80 5.88 -1.91 3.36
CA VAL A 80 5.78 -2.87 4.45
C VAL A 80 6.44 -2.30 5.69
N GLY A 81 5.95 -2.67 6.85
CA GLY A 81 6.55 -2.18 8.10
C GLY A 81 6.06 -2.90 9.32
N ARG A 82 6.88 -2.80 10.36
CA ARG A 82 6.55 -3.23 11.73
C ARG A 82 6.13 -2.03 12.54
N ARG A 83 5.25 -2.26 13.49
CA ARG A 83 4.84 -1.25 14.47
C ARG A 83 6.08 -0.72 15.19
N GLY A 84 6.22 0.61 15.21
CA GLY A 84 7.34 1.27 15.89
C GLY A 84 8.65 1.33 15.10
N GLU A 85 8.69 0.80 13.90
CA GLU A 85 9.87 0.80 13.04
C GLU A 85 9.63 1.60 11.77
N ASP A 86 10.71 1.93 11.07
CA ASP A 86 10.62 2.65 9.80
C ASP A 86 10.02 1.75 8.72
N ALA A 87 9.18 2.34 7.89
CA ALA A 87 8.59 1.65 6.75
C ALA A 87 9.63 1.44 5.64
N GLN A 88 9.50 0.32 4.94
CA GLN A 88 10.22 0.08 3.70
C GLN A 88 9.24 0.26 2.54
N VAL A 89 9.61 1.09 1.57
CA VAL A 89 8.77 1.35 0.40
C VAL A 89 9.57 1.04 -0.86
N GLN A 90 8.95 0.31 -1.78
CA GLN A 90 9.51 0.04 -3.09
C GLN A 90 8.61 0.61 -4.17
N GLU A 91 9.22 1.18 -5.20
CA GLU A 91 8.57 1.64 -6.42
C GLU A 91 8.82 0.61 -7.52
N HIS A 92 7.77 0.19 -8.20
CA HIS A 92 7.86 -0.78 -9.28
C HIS A 92 7.13 -0.27 -10.53
N HIS A 93 7.72 -0.51 -11.68
CA HIS A 93 7.16 -0.19 -12.99
C HIS A 93 6.91 -1.50 -13.72
N PHE A 94 5.77 -2.11 -13.46
CA PHE A 94 5.43 -3.42 -14.03
C PHE A 94 5.01 -3.34 -15.50
N GLY A 95 4.65 -2.16 -15.97
CA GLY A 95 4.24 -1.95 -17.35
C GLY A 95 2.75 -2.22 -17.58
N ASP A 96 2.33 -2.02 -18.82
CA ASP A 96 0.95 -2.23 -19.24
C ASP A 96 0.72 -3.71 -19.56
N VAL A 97 0.65 -4.52 -18.51
CA VAL A 97 0.52 -5.98 -18.60
C VAL A 97 -0.85 -6.49 -18.14
N GLY A 98 -1.77 -5.58 -17.87
CA GLY A 98 -3.13 -5.91 -17.43
C GLY A 98 -3.25 -6.02 -15.91
N ARG A 99 -4.49 -5.84 -15.42
CA ARG A 99 -4.79 -5.79 -13.97
C ARG A 99 -4.40 -7.08 -13.24
N ALA A 100 -4.70 -8.23 -13.81
CA ALA A 100 -4.42 -9.52 -13.17
C ALA A 100 -2.92 -9.73 -12.99
N GLU A 101 -2.11 -9.42 -14.00
CA GLU A 101 -0.67 -9.57 -13.92
C GLU A 101 -0.04 -8.57 -12.94
N VAL A 102 -0.50 -7.31 -12.94
CA VAL A 102 -0.03 -6.31 -11.98
C VAL A 102 -0.32 -6.76 -10.54
N ARG A 103 -1.54 -7.25 -10.29
CA ARG A 103 -1.93 -7.74 -8.96
C ARG A 103 -1.06 -8.92 -8.51
N LEU A 104 -0.78 -9.86 -9.43
CA LEU A 104 0.07 -11.01 -9.12
C LEU A 104 1.49 -10.58 -8.77
N ARG A 105 2.07 -9.66 -9.53
CA ARG A 105 3.41 -9.11 -9.27
C ARG A 105 3.45 -8.33 -7.95
N CYS A 106 2.41 -7.56 -7.65
CA CYS A 106 2.27 -6.89 -6.36
C CYS A 106 2.28 -7.89 -5.20
N LEU A 107 1.50 -8.96 -5.32
CA LEU A 107 1.42 -9.98 -4.29
C LEU A 107 2.78 -10.64 -4.04
N ARG A 108 3.46 -11.04 -5.08
CA ARG A 108 4.80 -11.65 -4.98
C ARG A 108 5.81 -10.71 -4.32
N THR A 109 5.83 -9.47 -4.77
CA THR A 109 6.75 -8.46 -4.24
C THR A 109 6.44 -8.17 -2.77
N ALA A 110 5.17 -7.99 -2.42
CA ALA A 110 4.74 -7.73 -1.05
C ALA A 110 5.12 -8.88 -0.11
N LEU A 111 4.91 -10.12 -0.55
CA LEU A 111 5.31 -11.30 0.24
C LEU A 111 6.81 -11.37 0.46
N ASN A 112 7.60 -11.08 -0.57
CA ASN A 112 9.06 -11.05 -0.43
C ASN A 112 9.51 -9.95 0.53
N MET A 113 8.91 -8.77 0.43
CA MET A 113 9.22 -7.66 1.35
C MET A 113 8.87 -8.02 2.79
N LEU A 114 7.71 -8.64 3.01
CA LEU A 114 7.30 -9.09 4.34
C LEU A 114 8.27 -10.12 4.92
N LEU A 115 8.66 -11.12 4.12
CA LEU A 115 9.61 -12.13 4.57
C LEU A 115 10.93 -11.51 5.02
N ASN A 116 11.37 -10.45 4.38
CA ASN A 116 12.62 -9.79 4.71
C ASN A 116 12.57 -9.00 6.03
N ILE A 117 11.38 -8.59 6.49
CA ILE A 117 11.24 -7.87 7.76
C ILE A 117 10.77 -8.76 8.92
N LEU A 118 10.36 -9.97 8.64
CA LEU A 118 10.01 -10.96 9.67
C LEU A 118 11.28 -11.66 10.18
#